data_950abe172af99e8db7989aaea641364b
#
_entry.id   950abe172af99e8db7989aaea641364b
#
_cell.length_a   1.000
_cell.length_b   1.000
_cell.length_c   1.000
_cell.angle_alpha   90.00
_cell.angle_beta   90.00
_cell.angle_gamma   90.00
#
_symmetry.space_group_name_H-M   'P 1'
#
loop_
_entity.id
_entity.type
_entity.pdbx_description
1 polymer ?
#
loop_
_entity_poly.entity_id
_entity_poly.type
_entity_poly.pdbx_seq_one_letter_code
_entity_poly.pdbx_strand_id
1 'polypeptide(L)'
;LSELSEGGECQTVTEHGFGGLTARTCSKPVIAACNGSAAGGGMEIALSCDMVVASERAKFGCTEVGLGIIASTGGIVRLARDINRKDCMELLLTGKKIKADEAQKLGLINYVVPAEEVMDKAIELAEQCLKNAPLALKWTKYLVHASDQMCEEDAMRYCDAAYRFLEKTEDGIEGPAAFVEKREPKWVGR
;
A
#
# COMPACT_ATOMS: atom_id res chain seq x y z
N LEU A 1 -19.02 13.60 -6.44
CA LEU A 1 -19.06 15.05 -6.13
C LEU A 1 -20.45 15.63 -6.37
N SER A 2 -21.19 15.20 -7.41
CA SER A 2 -22.59 15.63 -7.64
C SER A 2 -23.48 15.30 -6.44
N GLU A 3 -23.40 14.09 -5.90
CA GLU A 3 -24.16 13.67 -4.71
C GLU A 3 -23.85 14.54 -3.48
N LEU A 4 -22.56 14.87 -3.25
CA LEU A 4 -22.16 15.76 -2.17
C LEU A 4 -22.66 17.19 -2.36
N SER A 5 -22.70 17.70 -3.61
CA SER A 5 -23.21 19.04 -3.90
C SER A 5 -24.73 19.18 -3.67
N GLU A 6 -25.45 18.08 -3.65
CA GLU A 6 -26.88 17.98 -3.35
C GLU A 6 -27.16 17.64 -1.88
N GLY A 7 -26.14 17.61 -1.02
CA GLY A 7 -26.27 17.28 0.41
C GLY A 7 -26.41 15.77 0.68
N GLY A 8 -26.11 14.93 -0.30
CA GLY A 8 -26.10 13.47 -0.16
C GLY A 8 -24.84 12.93 0.51
N GLU A 9 -24.90 11.70 1.00
CA GLU A 9 -23.78 10.99 1.56
C GLU A 9 -22.95 10.31 0.46
N CYS A 10 -21.63 10.16 0.68
CA CYS A 10 -20.74 9.44 -0.23
C CYS A 10 -20.99 7.93 -0.12
N GLN A 11 -21.75 7.37 -1.07
CA GLN A 11 -22.11 5.95 -1.09
C GLN A 11 -20.95 5.01 -1.49
N THR A 12 -19.79 5.56 -1.87
CA THR A 12 -18.61 4.77 -2.26
C THR A 12 -17.77 4.28 -1.07
N VAL A 13 -18.14 4.65 0.16
CA VAL A 13 -17.51 4.16 1.39
C VAL A 13 -18.29 2.96 1.92
N THR A 14 -17.63 1.80 1.98
CA THR A 14 -18.18 0.54 2.48
C THR A 14 -17.49 0.13 3.79
N GLU A 15 -17.85 -1.02 4.37
CA GLU A 15 -17.12 -1.62 5.50
C GLU A 15 -15.63 -1.88 5.19
N HIS A 16 -15.28 -2.01 3.90
CA HIS A 16 -13.89 -2.12 3.43
C HIS A 16 -13.28 -0.76 3.05
N GLY A 17 -13.92 0.33 3.42
CA GLY A 17 -13.50 1.69 3.15
C GLY A 17 -13.88 2.19 1.75
N PHE A 18 -13.30 3.33 1.36
CA PHE A 18 -13.54 3.93 0.05
C PHE A 18 -13.07 2.99 -1.08
N GLY A 19 -13.94 2.81 -2.08
CA GLY A 19 -13.70 1.89 -3.20
C GLY A 19 -13.48 0.43 -2.78
N GLY A 20 -13.86 0.04 -1.56
CA GLY A 20 -13.67 -1.31 -1.03
C GLY A 20 -12.23 -1.68 -0.69
N LEU A 21 -11.30 -0.71 -0.64
CA LEU A 21 -9.86 -0.96 -0.50
C LEU A 21 -9.21 -0.21 0.67
N THR A 22 -9.71 1.00 1.00
CA THR A 22 -8.96 1.87 1.93
C THR A 22 -8.96 1.39 3.38
N ALA A 23 -9.75 0.41 3.77
CA ALA A 23 -9.69 -0.22 5.08
C ALA A 23 -8.53 -1.23 5.25
N ARG A 24 -7.77 -1.53 4.17
CA ARG A 24 -6.61 -2.47 4.17
C ARG A 24 -6.92 -3.87 4.73
N THR A 25 -8.08 -4.41 4.44
CA THR A 25 -8.52 -5.72 4.94
C THR A 25 -7.94 -6.90 4.15
N CYS A 26 -7.32 -6.66 2.99
CA CYS A 26 -6.72 -7.70 2.16
C CYS A 26 -5.41 -8.22 2.79
N SER A 27 -5.32 -9.53 3.03
CA SER A 27 -4.12 -10.17 3.56
C SER A 27 -3.03 -10.44 2.51
N LYS A 28 -3.37 -10.35 1.21
CA LYS A 28 -2.41 -10.49 0.11
C LYS A 28 -1.76 -9.15 -0.20
N PRO A 29 -0.54 -9.12 -0.75
CA PRO A 29 0.03 -7.90 -1.31
C PRO A 29 -0.90 -7.26 -2.35
N VAL A 30 -1.05 -5.95 -2.27
CA VAL A 30 -1.87 -5.15 -3.20
C VAL A 30 -0.96 -4.13 -3.87
N ILE A 31 -0.94 -4.13 -5.19
CA ILE A 31 -0.09 -3.25 -5.99
C ILE A 31 -0.98 -2.31 -6.79
N ALA A 32 -0.81 -1.01 -6.61
CA ALA A 32 -1.48 -0.02 -7.43
C ALA A 32 -0.73 0.15 -8.76
N ALA A 33 -1.43 -0.05 -9.87
CA ALA A 33 -0.95 0.24 -11.24
C ALA A 33 -1.59 1.56 -11.72
N CYS A 34 -0.92 2.68 -11.44
CA CYS A 34 -1.46 4.02 -11.68
C CYS A 34 -1.08 4.51 -13.08
N ASN A 35 -1.89 4.22 -14.08
CA ASN A 35 -1.69 4.68 -15.46
C ASN A 35 -2.13 6.13 -15.71
N GLY A 36 -2.76 6.79 -14.73
CA GLY A 36 -3.24 8.17 -14.78
C GLY A 36 -3.18 8.86 -13.43
N SER A 37 -3.84 10.01 -13.32
CA SER A 37 -3.83 10.80 -12.09
C SER A 37 -4.61 10.11 -10.96
N ALA A 38 -4.01 10.05 -9.78
CA ALA A 38 -4.62 9.62 -8.53
C ALA A 38 -4.80 10.85 -7.62
N ALA A 39 -6.01 11.43 -7.62
CA ALA A 39 -6.33 12.62 -6.84
C ALA A 39 -7.55 12.35 -5.93
N GLY A 40 -7.59 12.97 -4.76
CA GLY A 40 -8.67 12.74 -3.79
C GLY A 40 -8.73 11.27 -3.39
N GLY A 41 -9.90 10.65 -3.44
CA GLY A 41 -10.10 9.24 -3.15
C GLY A 41 -9.18 8.29 -3.96
N GLY A 42 -8.79 8.67 -5.19
CA GLY A 42 -7.80 7.91 -5.96
C GLY A 42 -6.41 7.90 -5.30
N MET A 43 -6.00 9.01 -4.69
CA MET A 43 -4.77 9.07 -3.88
C MET A 43 -4.91 8.21 -2.62
N GLU A 44 -6.07 8.24 -1.97
CA GLU A 44 -6.33 7.42 -0.78
C GLU A 44 -6.29 5.92 -1.06
N ILE A 45 -6.78 5.49 -2.26
CA ILE A 45 -6.64 4.11 -2.75
C ILE A 45 -5.15 3.78 -2.97
N ALA A 46 -4.40 4.63 -3.67
CA ALA A 46 -2.97 4.40 -3.91
C ALA A 46 -2.19 4.25 -2.59
N LEU A 47 -2.43 5.14 -1.61
CA LEU A 47 -1.84 5.07 -0.27
C LEU A 47 -2.30 3.84 0.55
N SER A 48 -3.40 3.20 0.20
CA SER A 48 -3.85 1.98 0.86
C SER A 48 -3.19 0.72 0.32
N CYS A 49 -2.61 0.78 -0.87
CA CYS A 49 -1.86 -0.31 -1.48
C CYS A 49 -0.47 -0.45 -0.83
N ASP A 50 0.12 -1.64 -0.94
CA ASP A 50 1.43 -1.93 -0.35
C ASP A 50 2.57 -1.43 -1.23
N MET A 51 2.36 -1.38 -2.53
CA MET A 51 3.31 -0.89 -3.52
C MET A 51 2.57 -0.12 -4.61
N VAL A 52 3.28 0.83 -5.25
CA VAL A 52 2.72 1.67 -6.31
C VAL A 52 3.66 1.71 -7.49
N VAL A 53 3.15 1.36 -8.67
CA VAL A 53 3.77 1.59 -9.97
C VAL A 53 2.98 2.68 -10.67
N ALA A 54 3.63 3.72 -11.18
CA ALA A 54 2.97 4.84 -11.80
C ALA A 54 3.49 5.14 -13.20
N SER A 55 2.60 5.62 -14.06
CA SER A 55 2.98 6.27 -15.31
C SER A 55 3.74 7.57 -15.03
N GLU A 56 4.76 7.87 -15.83
CA GLU A 56 5.45 9.17 -15.86
C GLU A 56 4.50 10.36 -16.02
N ARG A 57 3.30 10.14 -16.59
CA ARG A 57 2.26 11.15 -16.81
C ARG A 57 1.32 11.32 -15.62
N ALA A 58 1.37 10.41 -14.65
CA ALA A 58 0.47 10.42 -13.49
C ALA A 58 0.76 11.63 -12.58
N LYS A 59 -0.29 12.05 -11.88
CA LYS A 59 -0.21 13.10 -10.84
C LYS A 59 -0.92 12.61 -9.59
N PHE A 60 -0.39 12.98 -8.45
CA PHE A 60 -0.85 12.52 -7.13
C PHE A 60 -1.17 13.70 -6.23
N GLY A 61 -2.22 13.60 -5.42
CA GLY A 61 -2.54 14.63 -4.45
C GLY A 61 -3.87 14.44 -3.73
N CYS A 62 -3.95 14.89 -2.49
CA CYS A 62 -5.18 15.04 -1.72
C CYS A 62 -5.71 16.45 -1.95
N THR A 63 -6.75 16.58 -2.79
CA THR A 63 -7.25 17.88 -3.26
C THR A 63 -8.50 18.36 -2.52
N GLU A 64 -8.93 17.65 -1.50
CA GLU A 64 -10.18 17.80 -0.78
C GLU A 64 -10.34 19.16 -0.10
N VAL A 65 -9.23 19.74 0.38
CA VAL A 65 -9.25 21.05 1.04
C VAL A 65 -9.77 22.17 0.13
N GLY A 66 -9.54 22.07 -1.17
CA GLY A 66 -10.11 22.99 -2.16
C GLY A 66 -11.61 22.86 -2.36
N LEU A 67 -12.23 21.82 -1.79
CA LEU A 67 -13.67 21.54 -1.82
C LEU A 67 -14.33 21.78 -0.45
N GLY A 68 -13.59 22.26 0.56
CA GLY A 68 -14.10 22.46 1.92
C GLY A 68 -14.28 21.17 2.72
N ILE A 69 -13.68 20.05 2.29
CA ILE A 69 -13.67 18.75 2.97
C ILE A 69 -12.25 18.24 3.16
N ILE A 70 -12.07 17.07 3.74
CA ILE A 70 -10.76 16.48 4.02
C ILE A 70 -10.63 15.07 3.42
N ALA A 71 -9.41 14.61 3.19
CA ALA A 71 -9.09 13.25 2.75
C ALA A 71 -9.28 12.25 3.91
N SER A 72 -10.55 11.91 4.19
CA SER A 72 -10.98 11.22 5.41
C SER A 72 -10.84 9.71 5.38
N THR A 73 -10.66 9.11 4.20
CA THR A 73 -10.60 7.64 4.05
C THR A 73 -9.17 7.09 4.07
N GLY A 74 -8.28 7.84 4.71
CA GLY A 74 -6.90 7.44 5.00
C GLY A 74 -5.83 8.35 4.42
N GLY A 75 -6.20 9.32 3.57
CA GLY A 75 -5.25 10.23 2.92
C GLY A 75 -4.37 10.98 3.91
N ILE A 76 -4.98 11.66 4.88
CA ILE A 76 -4.25 12.43 5.90
C ILE A 76 -3.33 11.51 6.72
N VAL A 77 -3.88 10.40 7.21
CA VAL A 77 -3.16 9.55 8.18
C VAL A 77 -1.98 8.84 7.53
N ARG A 78 -2.19 8.27 6.32
CA ARG A 78 -1.14 7.52 5.62
C ARG A 78 -0.07 8.45 5.06
N LEU A 79 -0.47 9.54 4.43
CA LEU A 79 0.50 10.51 3.93
C LEU A 79 1.41 11.04 5.05
N ALA A 80 0.85 11.28 6.24
CA ALA A 80 1.62 11.76 7.40
C ALA A 80 2.60 10.71 7.97
N ARG A 81 2.41 9.41 7.65
CA ARG A 81 3.29 8.31 8.04
C ARG A 81 4.32 7.99 6.97
N ASP A 82 3.92 8.13 5.70
CA ASP A 82 4.72 7.68 4.57
C ASP A 82 5.80 8.70 4.17
N ILE A 83 5.58 10.03 4.43
CA ILE A 83 6.53 11.07 4.06
C ILE A 83 6.84 12.02 5.22
N ASN A 84 7.87 12.85 5.03
CA ASN A 84 8.22 13.82 6.05
C ASN A 84 7.09 14.85 6.28
N ARG A 85 7.02 15.36 7.51
CA ARG A 85 5.90 16.18 7.96
C ARG A 85 5.72 17.50 7.18
N LYS A 86 6.81 18.09 6.65
CA LYS A 86 6.72 19.37 5.94
C LYS A 86 6.11 19.16 4.56
N ASP A 87 6.55 18.17 3.82
CA ASP A 87 6.00 17.82 2.52
C ASP A 87 4.54 17.36 2.65
N CYS A 88 4.22 16.55 3.67
CA CYS A 88 2.85 16.15 3.99
C CYS A 88 1.95 17.37 4.21
N MET A 89 2.35 18.31 5.06
CA MET A 89 1.57 19.51 5.34
C MET A 89 1.42 20.39 4.11
N GLU A 90 2.46 20.55 3.30
CA GLU A 90 2.37 21.31 2.06
C GLU A 90 1.35 20.68 1.10
N LEU A 91 1.43 19.36 0.86
CA LEU A 91 0.49 18.66 -0.02
C LEU A 91 -0.95 18.75 0.48
N LEU A 92 -1.18 18.51 1.77
CA LEU A 92 -2.53 18.49 2.35
C LEU A 92 -3.15 19.87 2.46
N LEU A 93 -2.39 20.90 2.86
CA LEU A 93 -2.93 22.24 3.10
C LEU A 93 -3.10 23.04 1.80
N THR A 94 -2.26 22.80 0.81
CA THR A 94 -2.39 23.49 -0.49
C THR A 94 -3.30 22.75 -1.48
N GLY A 95 -3.55 21.45 -1.27
CA GLY A 95 -4.29 20.60 -2.19
C GLY A 95 -3.58 20.45 -3.55
N LYS A 96 -2.27 20.77 -3.63
CA LYS A 96 -1.51 20.66 -4.88
C LYS A 96 -1.39 19.22 -5.34
N LYS A 97 -1.27 19.04 -6.65
CA LYS A 97 -0.90 17.77 -7.26
C LYS A 97 0.57 17.78 -7.63
N ILE A 98 1.29 16.74 -7.29
CA ILE A 98 2.67 16.50 -7.66
C ILE A 98 2.76 15.50 -8.81
N LYS A 99 3.83 15.54 -9.58
CA LYS A 99 4.11 14.59 -10.65
C LYS A 99 4.63 13.26 -10.08
N ALA A 100 4.59 12.21 -10.88
CA ALA A 100 5.03 10.87 -10.48
C ALA A 100 6.50 10.85 -10.01
N ASP A 101 7.41 11.57 -10.67
CA ASP A 101 8.82 11.65 -10.29
C ASP A 101 9.04 12.37 -8.96
N GLU A 102 8.23 13.37 -8.63
CA GLU A 102 8.25 14.05 -7.34
C GLU A 102 7.69 13.11 -6.24
N ALA A 103 6.56 12.43 -6.52
CA ALA A 103 5.97 11.46 -5.61
C ALA A 103 6.92 10.27 -5.32
N GLN A 104 7.70 9.84 -6.31
CA GLN A 104 8.72 8.80 -6.11
C GLN A 104 9.85 9.30 -5.20
N LYS A 105 10.34 10.53 -5.39
CA LYS A 105 11.38 11.14 -4.52
C LYS A 105 10.91 11.27 -3.07
N LEU A 106 9.61 11.48 -2.85
CA LEU A 106 9.02 11.53 -1.51
C LEU A 106 8.79 10.13 -0.90
N GLY A 107 8.99 9.04 -1.65
CA GLY A 107 8.78 7.68 -1.18
C GLY A 107 7.35 7.15 -1.31
N LEU A 108 6.46 7.89 -1.99
CA LEU A 108 5.06 7.47 -2.20
C LEU A 108 4.88 6.44 -3.32
N ILE A 109 5.86 6.30 -4.19
CA ILE A 109 5.79 5.45 -5.39
C ILE A 109 7.08 4.65 -5.49
N ASN A 110 6.96 3.34 -5.78
CA ASN A 110 8.10 2.45 -5.94
C ASN A 110 8.77 2.64 -7.31
N TYR A 111 7.95 2.70 -8.38
CA TYR A 111 8.45 2.79 -9.75
C TYR A 111 7.66 3.78 -10.59
N VAL A 112 8.39 4.55 -11.39
CA VAL A 112 7.82 5.40 -12.44
C VAL A 112 8.30 4.85 -13.78
N VAL A 113 7.37 4.54 -14.67
CA VAL A 113 7.63 3.90 -15.97
C VAL A 113 6.80 4.58 -17.08
N PRO A 114 7.11 4.35 -18.37
CA PRO A 114 6.22 4.72 -19.46
C PRO A 114 4.80 4.20 -19.26
N ALA A 115 3.79 4.94 -19.75
CA ALA A 115 2.39 4.65 -19.50
C ALA A 115 1.99 3.22 -19.93
N GLU A 116 2.53 2.75 -21.03
CA GLU A 116 2.31 1.42 -21.59
C GLU A 116 2.93 0.28 -20.78
N GLU A 117 3.94 0.56 -19.95
CA GLU A 117 4.69 -0.43 -19.16
C GLU A 117 4.15 -0.57 -17.71
N VAL A 118 3.20 0.27 -17.29
CA VAL A 118 2.72 0.31 -15.89
C VAL A 118 2.19 -1.04 -15.42
N MET A 119 1.38 -1.70 -16.24
CA MET A 119 0.80 -3.00 -15.88
C MET A 119 1.85 -4.10 -15.87
N ASP A 120 2.74 -4.12 -16.85
CA ASP A 120 3.80 -5.13 -16.95
C ASP A 120 4.74 -5.04 -15.74
N LYS A 121 5.10 -3.82 -15.32
CA LYS A 121 5.92 -3.61 -14.11
C LYS A 121 5.18 -4.01 -12.83
N ALA A 122 3.89 -3.76 -12.73
CA ALA A 122 3.10 -4.20 -11.59
C ALA A 122 2.99 -5.73 -11.53
N ILE A 123 2.83 -6.40 -12.68
CA ILE A 123 2.83 -7.86 -12.78
C ILE A 123 4.20 -8.42 -12.39
N GLU A 124 5.29 -7.85 -12.88
CA GLU A 124 6.67 -8.25 -12.49
C GLU A 124 6.84 -8.25 -10.96
N LEU A 125 6.36 -7.19 -10.27
CA LEU A 125 6.41 -7.12 -8.80
C LEU A 125 5.54 -8.19 -8.14
N ALA A 126 4.35 -8.44 -8.68
CA ALA A 126 3.48 -9.49 -8.18
C ALA A 126 4.12 -10.87 -8.32
N GLU A 127 4.77 -11.15 -9.44
CA GLU A 127 5.50 -12.40 -9.69
C GLU A 127 6.71 -12.55 -8.75
N GLN A 128 7.39 -11.44 -8.40
CA GLN A 128 8.44 -11.48 -7.37
C GLN A 128 7.87 -11.86 -5.99
N CYS A 129 6.69 -11.33 -5.64
CA CYS A 129 6.00 -11.72 -4.40
C CYS A 129 5.63 -13.22 -4.42
N LEU A 130 5.13 -13.73 -5.56
CA LEU A 130 4.70 -15.13 -5.69
C LEU A 130 5.82 -16.16 -5.52
N LYS A 131 7.09 -15.75 -5.64
CA LYS A 131 8.25 -16.61 -5.34
C LYS A 131 8.45 -16.87 -3.86
N ASN A 132 7.74 -16.16 -2.98
CA ASN A 132 7.90 -16.23 -1.53
C ASN A 132 6.75 -16.97 -0.86
N ALA A 133 6.99 -17.52 0.33
CA ALA A 133 6.01 -18.28 1.12
C ALA A 133 4.76 -17.41 1.43
N PRO A 134 3.55 -17.87 1.11
CA PRO A 134 2.31 -17.08 1.25
C PRO A 134 2.03 -16.63 2.67
N LEU A 135 2.28 -17.49 3.67
CA LEU A 135 2.09 -17.13 5.08
C LEU A 135 3.11 -16.08 5.53
N ALA A 136 4.36 -16.17 5.07
CA ALA A 136 5.38 -15.16 5.38
C ALA A 136 5.02 -13.79 4.82
N LEU A 137 4.54 -13.72 3.57
CA LEU A 137 4.04 -12.48 2.97
C LEU A 137 2.88 -11.89 3.78
N LYS A 138 1.90 -12.72 4.15
CA LYS A 138 0.74 -12.30 4.95
C LYS A 138 1.17 -11.70 6.28
N TRP A 139 2.04 -12.40 7.02
CA TRP A 139 2.49 -11.93 8.33
C TRP A 139 3.38 -10.70 8.23
N THR A 140 4.27 -10.63 7.24
CA THR A 140 5.10 -9.44 7.00
C THR A 140 4.23 -8.21 6.77
N LYS A 141 3.25 -8.30 5.84
CA LYS A 141 2.32 -7.20 5.57
C LYS A 141 1.56 -6.79 6.83
N TYR A 142 1.00 -7.77 7.56
CA TYR A 142 0.26 -7.50 8.80
C TYR A 142 1.12 -6.77 9.83
N LEU A 143 2.34 -7.24 10.07
CA LEU A 143 3.23 -6.68 11.09
C LEU A 143 3.71 -5.28 10.74
N VAL A 144 3.98 -4.98 9.46
CA VAL A 144 4.31 -3.62 9.02
C VAL A 144 3.18 -2.66 9.35
N HIS A 145 1.92 -3.01 9.03
CA HIS A 145 0.78 -2.15 9.36
C HIS A 145 0.47 -2.09 10.85
N ALA A 146 0.64 -3.18 11.59
CA ALA A 146 0.41 -3.21 13.03
C ALA A 146 1.45 -2.39 13.79
N SER A 147 2.71 -2.37 13.34
CA SER A 147 3.79 -1.61 13.97
C SER A 147 3.54 -0.10 14.01
N ASP A 148 2.73 0.43 13.08
CA ASP A 148 2.31 1.84 13.09
C ASP A 148 1.54 2.25 14.36
N GLN A 149 1.02 1.30 15.12
CA GLN A 149 0.17 1.51 16.30
C GLN A 149 0.81 1.03 17.61
N MET A 150 2.06 0.57 17.56
CA MET A 150 2.76 -0.04 18.68
C MET A 150 4.06 0.70 18.99
N CYS A 151 4.55 0.58 20.23
CA CYS A 151 5.94 0.90 20.49
C CYS A 151 6.84 -0.21 19.90
N GLU A 152 8.11 0.13 19.63
CA GLU A 152 9.05 -0.80 18.99
C GLU A 152 9.19 -2.12 19.77
N GLU A 153 9.23 -2.07 21.09
CA GLU A 153 9.35 -3.27 21.93
C GLU A 153 8.17 -4.23 21.74
N ASP A 154 6.95 -3.72 21.71
CA ASP A 154 5.76 -4.54 21.48
C ASP A 154 5.72 -5.07 20.05
N ALA A 155 6.04 -4.24 19.05
CA ALA A 155 6.13 -4.68 17.65
C ALA A 155 7.14 -5.83 17.48
N MET A 156 8.31 -5.75 18.13
CA MET A 156 9.31 -6.83 18.10
C MET A 156 8.82 -8.12 18.77
N ARG A 157 8.05 -8.03 19.86
CA ARG A 157 7.41 -9.22 20.48
C ARG A 157 6.42 -9.89 19.54
N TYR A 158 5.64 -9.11 18.78
CA TYR A 158 4.72 -9.65 17.77
C TYR A 158 5.47 -10.30 16.61
N CYS A 159 6.59 -9.69 16.16
CA CYS A 159 7.45 -10.30 15.14
C CYS A 159 8.02 -11.64 15.61
N ASP A 160 8.52 -11.74 16.85
CA ASP A 160 9.01 -13.00 17.43
C ASP A 160 7.92 -14.07 17.50
N ALA A 161 6.71 -13.69 17.95
CA ALA A 161 5.59 -14.61 18.01
C ALA A 161 5.19 -15.13 16.62
N ALA A 162 5.16 -14.26 15.61
CA ALA A 162 4.87 -14.64 14.23
C ALA A 162 5.96 -15.55 13.67
N TYR A 163 7.24 -15.26 13.93
CA TYR A 163 8.37 -16.09 13.52
C TYR A 163 8.24 -17.50 14.10
N ARG A 164 8.00 -17.62 15.44
CA ARG A 164 7.81 -18.92 16.12
C ARG A 164 6.60 -19.71 15.62
N PHE A 165 5.61 -19.04 15.09
CA PHE A 165 4.50 -19.70 14.40
C PHE A 165 4.94 -20.20 13.02
N LEU A 166 5.56 -19.32 12.23
CA LEU A 166 5.93 -19.62 10.85
C LEU A 166 6.98 -20.73 10.73
N GLU A 167 7.98 -20.78 11.60
CA GLU A 167 9.04 -21.82 11.59
C GLU A 167 8.50 -23.24 11.75
N LYS A 168 7.26 -23.41 12.27
CA LYS A 168 6.60 -24.70 12.46
C LYS A 168 5.66 -25.09 11.33
N THR A 169 5.44 -24.21 10.38
CA THR A 169 4.59 -24.47 9.20
C THR A 169 5.32 -25.33 8.18
N GLU A 170 4.58 -25.95 7.26
CA GLU A 170 5.20 -26.71 6.16
C GLU A 170 6.13 -25.81 5.34
N ASP A 171 5.72 -24.58 5.02
CA ASP A 171 6.54 -23.61 4.30
C ASP A 171 7.77 -23.16 5.10
N GLY A 172 7.63 -23.05 6.43
CA GLY A 172 8.74 -22.70 7.33
C GLY A 172 9.82 -23.78 7.41
N ILE A 173 9.46 -25.04 7.17
CA ILE A 173 10.39 -26.17 7.07
C ILE A 173 10.96 -26.29 5.65
N GLU A 174 10.12 -26.15 4.64
CA GLU A 174 10.49 -26.25 3.22
C GLU A 174 11.54 -25.21 2.81
N GLY A 175 11.37 -23.95 3.24
CA GLY A 175 12.29 -22.89 2.84
C GLY A 175 13.77 -23.17 3.17
N PRO A 176 14.13 -23.41 4.43
CA PRO A 176 15.48 -23.79 4.81
C PRO A 176 15.98 -25.06 4.13
N ALA A 177 15.12 -26.09 3.96
CA ALA A 177 15.49 -27.33 3.29
C ALA A 177 15.83 -27.08 1.82
N ALA A 178 14.99 -26.37 1.07
CA ALA A 178 15.22 -26.03 -0.33
C ALA A 178 16.50 -25.20 -0.51
N PHE A 179 16.76 -24.26 0.42
CA PHE A 179 17.99 -23.45 0.41
C PHE A 179 19.25 -24.29 0.57
N VAL A 180 19.26 -25.22 1.53
CA VAL A 180 20.42 -26.15 1.73
C VAL A 180 20.62 -27.08 0.54
N GLU A 181 19.53 -27.57 -0.04
CA GLU A 181 19.53 -28.47 -1.21
C GLU A 181 19.75 -27.73 -2.53
N LYS A 182 19.81 -26.39 -2.53
CA LYS A 182 19.98 -25.53 -3.71
C LYS A 182 18.92 -25.77 -4.79
N ARG A 183 17.69 -25.96 -4.37
CA ARG A 183 16.51 -26.11 -5.25
C ARG A 183 15.48 -25.02 -5.00
N GLU A 184 14.57 -24.84 -5.94
CA GLU A 184 13.41 -23.96 -5.74
C GLU A 184 12.48 -24.54 -4.68
N PRO A 185 11.98 -23.71 -3.76
CA PRO A 185 11.02 -24.13 -2.74
C PRO A 185 9.64 -24.38 -3.33
N LYS A 186 8.86 -25.25 -2.68
CA LYS A 186 7.49 -25.57 -3.06
C LYS A 186 6.54 -25.13 -1.97
N TRP A 187 6.03 -23.93 -2.12
CA TRP A 187 5.14 -23.33 -1.12
C TRP A 187 3.74 -23.92 -1.18
N VAL A 188 3.16 -24.23 -0.04
CA VAL A 188 1.79 -24.77 0.13
C VAL A 188 0.86 -23.86 0.94
N GLY A 189 1.41 -22.86 1.64
CA GLY A 189 0.63 -21.86 2.38
C GLY A 189 0.06 -22.35 3.71
N ARG A 190 0.65 -23.35 4.33
CA ARG A 190 0.21 -23.95 5.61
C ARG A 190 1.37 -24.47 6.45
#